data_24eaf1b346d41c9d5b188b84f0b51b47
#
_entry.id   24eaf1b346d41c9d5b188b84f0b51b47
#
_cell.length_a   1.000
_cell.length_b   1.000
_cell.length_c   1.000
_cell.angle_alpha   90.00
_cell.angle_beta   90.00
_cell.angle_gamma   90.00
#
_symmetry.space_group_name_H-M   'P 1'
#
loop_
_entity.id
_entity.type
_entity.pdbx_description
1 polymer ?
#
loop_
_entity_poly.entity_id
_entity_poly.type
_entity_poly.pdbx_seq_one_letter_code
_entity_poly.pdbx_strand_id
1 'polypeptide(L)'
;MCIRDSFHPEHGEWGFAGYVQHYVDKPTIAAVNGTALGGGTELALASDLVVAEERTKFGLPEVKRGLIAAAGGVFRIVDHLPRKVAMELLFTGEPMSSADALKWGLINQVVPDGTVVDAALALAARITCNAPLAVWASKRVANGVDDGVITGDEVGWSRTMREIGGVMRSEDAKEGPRAFAEKREPVWQAK
;
A
#
# COMPACT_ATOMS: atom_id res chain seq x y z
N MET A 1 7.77 -12.55 -7.21
CA MET A 1 7.56 -11.29 -7.93
C MET A 1 8.94 -10.74 -8.28
N CYS A 2 9.22 -10.53 -9.57
CA CYS A 2 10.51 -9.99 -10.00
C CYS A 2 10.52 -8.48 -9.74
N ILE A 3 11.31 -8.01 -8.79
CA ILE A 3 11.40 -6.58 -8.41
C ILE A 3 11.84 -5.70 -9.60
N ARG A 4 12.51 -6.26 -10.59
CA ARG A 4 12.99 -5.54 -11.78
C ARG A 4 11.88 -4.93 -12.64
N ASP A 5 10.70 -5.56 -12.68
CA ASP A 5 9.58 -5.12 -13.52
C ASP A 5 8.61 -4.20 -12.76
N SER A 6 8.95 -3.85 -11.52
CA SER A 6 8.08 -3.10 -10.61
C SER A 6 8.34 -1.59 -10.63
N PHE A 7 9.29 -1.12 -11.42
CA PHE A 7 9.59 0.32 -11.58
C PHE A 7 9.44 0.73 -13.03
N HIS A 8 8.92 1.94 -13.24
CA HIS A 8 8.78 2.49 -14.58
C HIS A 8 10.18 2.71 -15.19
N PRO A 9 10.45 2.27 -16.43
CA PRO A 9 11.80 2.30 -17.00
C PRO A 9 12.34 3.73 -17.20
N GLU A 10 11.46 4.71 -17.46
CA GLU A 10 11.81 6.11 -17.72
C GLU A 10 11.50 7.03 -16.52
N HIS A 11 10.71 6.56 -15.56
CA HIS A 11 10.20 7.33 -14.42
C HIS A 11 10.39 6.58 -13.11
N GLY A 12 11.64 6.29 -12.77
CA GLY A 12 11.98 5.63 -11.51
C GLY A 12 11.54 6.40 -10.27
N GLU A 13 11.42 7.73 -10.38
CA GLU A 13 10.92 8.61 -9.33
C GLU A 13 9.45 8.37 -8.96
N TRP A 14 8.67 7.73 -9.83
CA TRP A 14 7.27 7.35 -9.52
C TRP A 14 7.16 6.17 -8.55
N GLY A 15 8.29 5.54 -8.22
CA GLY A 15 8.39 4.47 -7.25
C GLY A 15 7.81 3.15 -7.72
N PHE A 16 7.43 2.30 -6.76
CA PHE A 16 6.91 0.96 -7.05
C PHE A 16 5.68 1.02 -7.97
N ALA A 17 5.68 0.16 -8.99
CA ALA A 17 4.66 0.05 -10.05
C ALA A 17 4.45 1.35 -10.84
N GLY A 18 5.39 2.31 -10.80
CA GLY A 18 5.21 3.62 -11.41
C GLY A 18 4.05 4.44 -10.80
N TYR A 19 3.71 4.18 -9.53
CA TYR A 19 2.47 4.70 -8.95
C TYR A 19 2.61 5.23 -7.53
N VAL A 20 3.31 4.53 -6.64
CA VAL A 20 3.22 4.85 -5.19
C VAL A 20 3.82 6.21 -4.79
N GLN A 21 4.63 6.82 -5.66
CA GLN A 21 5.20 8.16 -5.49
C GLN A 21 4.74 9.13 -6.59
N HIS A 22 3.85 8.67 -7.49
CA HIS A 22 3.32 9.49 -8.58
C HIS A 22 1.99 10.11 -8.18
N TYR A 23 2.00 11.42 -7.94
CA TYR A 23 0.77 12.16 -7.67
C TYR A 23 -0.05 12.34 -8.94
N VAL A 24 -1.35 12.11 -8.84
CA VAL A 24 -2.33 12.33 -9.91
C VAL A 24 -3.43 13.24 -9.39
N ASP A 25 -3.71 14.35 -10.06
CA ASP A 25 -4.77 15.31 -9.66
C ASP A 25 -6.17 14.67 -9.58
N LYS A 26 -6.47 13.74 -10.48
CA LYS A 26 -7.76 13.05 -10.47
C LYS A 26 -7.85 12.05 -9.32
N PRO A 27 -9.02 11.91 -8.68
CA PRO A 27 -9.24 10.84 -7.72
C PRO A 27 -8.95 9.46 -8.31
N THR A 28 -8.28 8.63 -7.53
CA THR A 28 -7.93 7.25 -7.87
C THR A 28 -8.71 6.27 -7.01
N ILE A 29 -9.15 5.14 -7.60
CA ILE A 29 -9.91 4.10 -6.91
C ILE A 29 -9.22 2.76 -7.16
N ALA A 30 -8.72 2.13 -6.12
CA ALA A 30 -8.25 0.75 -6.20
C ALA A 30 -9.45 -0.21 -6.17
N ALA A 31 -9.59 -1.03 -7.22
CA ALA A 31 -10.57 -2.12 -7.29
C ALA A 31 -9.85 -3.44 -7.03
N VAL A 32 -9.97 -3.96 -5.80
CA VAL A 32 -9.17 -5.10 -5.33
C VAL A 32 -9.97 -6.39 -5.38
N ASN A 33 -9.64 -7.26 -6.34
CA ASN A 33 -10.35 -8.50 -6.63
C ASN A 33 -9.69 -9.76 -6.04
N GLY A 34 -8.78 -9.63 -5.10
CA GLY A 34 -8.07 -10.77 -4.50
C GLY A 34 -7.13 -10.36 -3.39
N THR A 35 -6.25 -11.26 -3.00
CA THR A 35 -5.32 -11.03 -1.90
C THR A 35 -4.30 -9.93 -2.27
N ALA A 36 -4.35 -8.81 -1.57
CA ALA A 36 -3.42 -7.71 -1.67
C ALA A 36 -2.41 -7.79 -0.51
N LEU A 37 -1.21 -8.34 -0.76
CA LEU A 37 -0.14 -8.42 0.23
C LEU A 37 1.10 -7.67 -0.25
N GLY A 38 1.85 -7.09 0.70
CA GLY A 38 3.04 -6.32 0.37
C GLY A 38 2.72 -5.18 -0.59
N GLY A 39 3.40 -5.13 -1.72
CA GLY A 39 3.17 -4.13 -2.77
C GLY A 39 1.71 -3.96 -3.19
N GLY A 40 0.89 -5.02 -3.12
CA GLY A 40 -0.55 -4.91 -3.40
C GLY A 40 -1.29 -4.05 -2.37
N THR A 41 -0.97 -4.18 -1.08
CA THR A 41 -1.48 -3.30 -0.04
C THR A 41 -0.92 -1.88 -0.20
N GLU A 42 0.36 -1.74 -0.57
CA GLU A 42 1.00 -0.43 -0.76
C GLU A 42 0.37 0.35 -1.92
N LEU A 43 -0.03 -0.32 -3.00
CA LEU A 43 -0.80 0.28 -4.10
C LEU A 43 -2.19 0.74 -3.63
N ALA A 44 -2.87 -0.07 -2.81
CA ALA A 44 -4.16 0.32 -2.23
C ALA A 44 -4.02 1.53 -1.31
N LEU A 45 -2.98 1.58 -0.47
CA LEU A 45 -2.67 2.72 0.41
C LEU A 45 -2.29 3.99 -0.35
N ALA A 46 -1.73 3.87 -1.56
CA ALA A 46 -1.41 5.00 -2.42
C ALA A 46 -2.62 5.53 -3.20
N SER A 47 -3.74 4.80 -3.19
CA SER A 47 -4.98 5.20 -3.86
C SER A 47 -5.87 6.00 -2.91
N ASP A 48 -6.65 6.96 -3.44
CA ASP A 48 -7.53 7.78 -2.61
C ASP A 48 -8.70 6.99 -2.02
N LEU A 49 -9.21 6.01 -2.78
CA LEU A 49 -10.35 5.18 -2.40
C LEU A 49 -10.07 3.71 -2.74
N VAL A 50 -10.69 2.81 -1.98
CA VAL A 50 -10.53 1.38 -2.17
C VAL A 50 -11.88 0.67 -2.11
N VAL A 51 -12.19 -0.12 -3.13
CA VAL A 51 -13.30 -1.07 -3.15
C VAL A 51 -12.69 -2.47 -3.23
N ALA A 52 -13.16 -3.41 -2.41
CA ALA A 52 -12.60 -4.76 -2.36
C ALA A 52 -13.70 -5.84 -2.39
N GLU A 53 -13.34 -7.01 -2.90
CA GLU A 53 -14.20 -8.20 -2.81
C GLU A 53 -14.18 -8.82 -1.42
N GLU A 54 -15.22 -9.58 -1.06
CA GLU A 54 -15.36 -10.22 0.25
C GLU A 54 -14.17 -11.12 0.60
N ARG A 55 -13.64 -11.87 -0.39
CA ARG A 55 -12.47 -12.76 -0.22
C ARG A 55 -11.13 -12.04 -0.05
N THR A 56 -11.09 -10.73 -0.29
CA THR A 56 -9.85 -9.95 -0.26
C THR A 56 -9.21 -9.96 1.13
N LYS A 57 -7.89 -10.00 1.15
CA LYS A 57 -7.08 -9.81 2.34
C LYS A 57 -6.04 -8.74 2.09
N PHE A 58 -5.79 -7.90 3.09
CA PHE A 58 -4.77 -6.85 3.07
C PHE A 58 -3.69 -7.15 4.11
N GLY A 59 -2.44 -6.92 3.78
CA GLY A 59 -1.37 -7.13 4.74
C GLY A 59 0.01 -6.73 4.24
N LEU A 60 0.92 -6.53 5.19
CA LEU A 60 2.31 -6.17 4.95
C LEU A 60 3.24 -7.25 5.55
N PRO A 61 3.37 -8.43 4.89
CA PRO A 61 4.06 -9.60 5.44
C PRO A 61 5.59 -9.54 5.28
N GLU A 62 6.16 -8.40 4.91
CA GLU A 62 7.58 -8.22 4.63
C GLU A 62 8.46 -8.65 5.81
N VAL A 63 8.01 -8.40 7.04
CA VAL A 63 8.73 -8.82 8.26
C VAL A 63 8.93 -10.33 8.35
N LYS A 64 8.03 -11.13 7.78
CA LYS A 64 8.18 -12.60 7.67
C LYS A 64 9.23 -13.02 6.64
N ARG A 65 9.86 -12.05 5.99
CA ARG A 65 10.91 -12.25 4.98
C ARG A 65 12.18 -11.47 5.31
N GLY A 66 12.29 -10.96 6.55
CA GLY A 66 13.42 -10.13 6.96
C GLY A 66 13.49 -8.79 6.22
N LEU A 67 12.34 -8.28 5.78
CA LEU A 67 12.22 -7.03 5.00
C LEU A 67 11.22 -6.08 5.65
N ILE A 68 11.11 -4.86 5.11
CA ILE A 68 10.07 -3.89 5.45
C ILE A 68 9.25 -3.51 4.22
N ALA A 69 8.00 -3.08 4.41
CA ALA A 69 7.11 -2.60 3.35
C ALA A 69 7.56 -1.19 2.89
N ALA A 70 8.54 -1.16 2.00
CA ALA A 70 9.30 0.05 1.66
C ALA A 70 8.67 0.88 0.52
N ALA A 71 7.60 0.42 -0.10
CA ALA A 71 6.88 1.18 -1.12
C ALA A 71 5.78 2.09 -0.53
N GLY A 72 5.99 2.55 0.71
CA GLY A 72 5.10 3.46 1.43
C GLY A 72 4.23 2.77 2.48
N GLY A 73 4.23 1.44 2.54
CA GLY A 73 3.36 0.67 3.41
C GLY A 73 3.54 1.00 4.88
N VAL A 74 4.79 1.09 5.37
CA VAL A 74 5.09 1.29 6.80
C VAL A 74 4.54 2.61 7.33
N PHE A 75 4.67 3.72 6.61
CA PHE A 75 4.23 5.01 7.11
C PHE A 75 2.77 5.29 6.78
N ARG A 76 2.27 4.92 5.58
CA ARG A 76 0.87 5.16 5.21
C ARG A 76 -0.12 4.35 6.03
N ILE A 77 0.21 3.10 6.38
CA ILE A 77 -0.73 2.25 7.15
C ILE A 77 -1.09 2.85 8.51
N VAL A 78 -0.17 3.58 9.15
CA VAL A 78 -0.41 4.22 10.45
C VAL A 78 -1.24 5.48 10.34
N ASP A 79 -1.37 6.06 9.14
CA ASP A 79 -2.24 7.21 8.88
C ASP A 79 -3.68 6.77 8.56
N HIS A 80 -3.86 5.53 8.08
CA HIS A 80 -5.16 4.98 7.71
C HIS A 80 -5.82 4.17 8.83
N LEU A 81 -5.04 3.52 9.69
CA LEU A 81 -5.55 2.65 10.76
C LEU A 81 -5.27 3.20 12.15
N PRO A 82 -6.12 2.88 13.13
CA PRO A 82 -5.78 3.09 14.53
C PRO A 82 -4.40 2.49 14.83
N ARG A 83 -3.52 3.27 15.48
CA ARG A 83 -2.11 2.92 15.65
C ARG A 83 -1.85 1.48 16.14
N LYS A 84 -2.67 0.98 17.07
CA LYS A 84 -2.50 -0.39 17.60
C LYS A 84 -2.77 -1.44 16.53
N VAL A 85 -3.78 -1.25 15.70
CA VAL A 85 -4.13 -2.15 14.59
C VAL A 85 -3.02 -2.13 13.52
N ALA A 86 -2.53 -0.93 13.17
CA ALA A 86 -1.41 -0.80 12.24
C ALA A 86 -0.14 -1.50 12.73
N MET A 87 0.22 -1.31 14.03
CA MET A 87 1.42 -1.95 14.61
C MET A 87 1.30 -3.47 14.67
N GLU A 88 0.13 -4.01 15.00
CA GLU A 88 -0.10 -5.46 14.99
C GLU A 88 0.11 -6.02 13.58
N LEU A 89 -0.49 -5.40 12.56
CA LEU A 89 -0.33 -5.81 11.17
C LEU A 89 1.14 -5.74 10.71
N LEU A 90 1.86 -4.66 11.06
CA LEU A 90 3.26 -4.47 10.69
C LEU A 90 4.21 -5.45 11.40
N PHE A 91 3.95 -5.78 12.67
CA PHE A 91 4.88 -6.59 13.46
C PHE A 91 4.63 -8.09 13.28
N THR A 92 3.39 -8.50 13.10
CA THR A 92 3.04 -9.92 12.90
C THR A 92 3.14 -10.33 11.43
N GLY A 93 2.96 -9.37 10.50
CA GLY A 93 2.80 -9.66 9.08
C GLY A 93 1.55 -10.51 8.78
N GLU A 94 0.59 -10.58 9.73
CA GLU A 94 -0.67 -11.28 9.51
C GLU A 94 -1.63 -10.40 8.71
N PRO A 95 -2.28 -10.93 7.68
CA PRO A 95 -3.22 -10.17 6.89
C PRO A 95 -4.56 -10.00 7.61
N MET A 96 -5.21 -8.86 7.41
CA MET A 96 -6.60 -8.63 7.82
C MET A 96 -7.58 -8.96 6.71
N SER A 97 -8.81 -9.32 7.07
CA SER A 97 -9.91 -9.54 6.13
C SER A 97 -10.41 -8.22 5.53
N SER A 98 -11.12 -8.29 4.39
CA SER A 98 -11.84 -7.14 3.83
C SER A 98 -12.85 -6.54 4.80
N ALA A 99 -13.53 -7.37 5.58
CA ALA A 99 -14.49 -6.93 6.60
C ALA A 99 -13.81 -6.12 7.72
N ASP A 100 -12.64 -6.58 8.22
CA ASP A 100 -11.86 -5.82 9.20
C ASP A 100 -11.27 -4.55 8.58
N ALA A 101 -10.80 -4.61 7.34
CA ALA A 101 -10.31 -3.44 6.61
C ALA A 101 -11.38 -2.36 6.46
N LEU A 102 -12.64 -2.74 6.17
CA LEU A 102 -13.77 -1.84 6.16
C LEU A 102 -14.09 -1.29 7.56
N LYS A 103 -14.13 -2.17 8.56
CA LYS A 103 -14.42 -1.81 9.96
C LYS A 103 -13.45 -0.76 10.49
N TRP A 104 -12.17 -0.87 10.13
CA TRP A 104 -11.14 0.05 10.61
C TRP A 104 -10.89 1.25 9.70
N GLY A 105 -11.61 1.35 8.57
CA GLY A 105 -11.53 2.49 7.66
C GLY A 105 -10.37 2.45 6.67
N LEU A 106 -9.73 1.28 6.48
CA LEU A 106 -8.68 1.11 5.46
C LEU A 106 -9.27 1.14 4.04
N ILE A 107 -10.51 0.68 3.88
CA ILE A 107 -11.22 0.63 2.60
C ILE A 107 -12.61 1.23 2.71
N ASN A 108 -13.20 1.61 1.56
CA ASN A 108 -14.50 2.30 1.49
C ASN A 108 -15.69 1.34 1.34
N GLN A 109 -15.50 0.21 0.66
CA GLN A 109 -16.57 -0.73 0.38
C GLN A 109 -16.06 -2.16 0.29
N VAL A 110 -16.90 -3.11 0.73
CA VAL A 110 -16.76 -4.53 0.46
C VAL A 110 -17.95 -4.96 -0.40
N VAL A 111 -17.67 -5.71 -1.46
CA VAL A 111 -18.65 -6.15 -2.44
C VAL A 111 -18.50 -7.64 -2.74
N PRO A 112 -19.56 -8.33 -3.23
CA PRO A 112 -19.47 -9.72 -3.62
C PRO A 112 -18.38 -9.99 -4.65
N ASP A 113 -17.79 -11.16 -4.59
CA ASP A 113 -16.75 -11.59 -5.52
C ASP A 113 -17.20 -11.46 -6.98
N GLY A 114 -16.31 -10.92 -7.82
CA GLY A 114 -16.57 -10.70 -9.25
C GLY A 114 -17.28 -9.38 -9.58
N THR A 115 -17.60 -8.53 -8.59
CA THR A 115 -18.36 -7.27 -8.81
C THR A 115 -17.56 -6.00 -8.53
N VAL A 116 -16.30 -6.12 -8.14
CA VAL A 116 -15.49 -4.98 -7.66
C VAL A 116 -15.30 -3.87 -8.70
N VAL A 117 -15.15 -4.24 -9.98
CA VAL A 117 -14.95 -3.25 -11.04
C VAL A 117 -16.21 -2.41 -11.25
N ASP A 118 -17.37 -3.05 -11.31
CA ASP A 118 -18.64 -2.34 -11.47
C ASP A 118 -18.94 -1.44 -10.27
N ALA A 119 -18.63 -1.89 -9.06
CA ALA A 119 -18.77 -1.10 -7.84
C ALA A 119 -17.80 0.11 -7.81
N ALA A 120 -16.55 -0.09 -8.26
CA ALA A 120 -15.59 1.01 -8.38
C ALA A 120 -16.02 2.03 -9.45
N LEU A 121 -16.55 1.59 -10.58
CA LEU A 121 -17.12 2.47 -11.61
C LEU A 121 -18.35 3.22 -11.12
N ALA A 122 -19.22 2.57 -10.34
CA ALA A 122 -20.36 3.24 -9.71
C ALA A 122 -19.91 4.32 -8.71
N LEU A 123 -18.84 4.04 -7.93
CA LEU A 123 -18.24 5.04 -7.05
C LEU A 123 -17.62 6.20 -7.84
N ALA A 124 -16.91 5.91 -8.94
CA ALA A 124 -16.36 6.91 -9.84
C ALA A 124 -17.46 7.81 -10.45
N ALA A 125 -18.59 7.23 -10.85
CA ALA A 125 -19.74 7.99 -11.37
C ALA A 125 -20.28 9.00 -10.35
N ARG A 126 -20.31 8.65 -9.05
CA ARG A 126 -20.69 9.57 -7.96
C ARG A 126 -19.71 10.73 -7.79
N ILE A 127 -18.45 10.54 -8.16
CA ILE A 127 -17.43 11.59 -8.12
C ILE A 127 -17.55 12.48 -9.35
N THR A 128 -17.68 11.88 -10.54
CA THR A 128 -17.64 12.60 -11.81
C THR A 128 -18.88 13.46 -12.10
N CYS A 129 -19.98 13.27 -11.36
CA CYS A 129 -21.13 14.18 -11.41
C CYS A 129 -20.87 15.55 -10.74
N ASN A 130 -19.77 15.67 -9.97
CA ASN A 130 -19.40 16.92 -9.29
C ASN A 130 -18.45 17.75 -10.16
N ALA A 131 -18.27 19.03 -9.78
CA ALA A 131 -17.39 19.97 -10.50
C ALA A 131 -15.92 19.49 -10.43
N PRO A 132 -15.27 19.15 -11.55
CA PRO A 132 -13.97 18.50 -11.55
C PRO A 132 -12.88 19.35 -10.89
N LEU A 133 -12.84 20.65 -11.15
CA LEU A 133 -11.85 21.53 -10.53
C LEU A 133 -11.99 21.61 -9.01
N ALA A 134 -13.21 21.54 -8.48
CA ALA A 134 -13.46 21.52 -7.04
C ALA A 134 -13.00 20.18 -6.43
N VAL A 135 -13.26 19.06 -7.09
CA VAL A 135 -12.80 17.72 -6.67
C VAL A 135 -11.28 17.67 -6.62
N TRP A 136 -10.60 18.13 -7.68
CA TRP A 136 -9.11 18.13 -7.73
C TRP A 136 -8.51 19.06 -6.68
N ALA A 137 -9.07 20.27 -6.52
CA ALA A 137 -8.62 21.18 -5.49
C ALA A 137 -8.79 20.59 -4.08
N SER A 138 -9.93 19.95 -3.81
CA SER A 138 -10.17 19.27 -2.54
C SER A 138 -9.14 18.15 -2.29
N LYS A 139 -8.82 17.35 -3.31
CA LYS A 139 -7.78 16.32 -3.22
C LYS A 139 -6.41 16.94 -2.91
N ARG A 140 -6.00 17.99 -3.62
CA ARG A 140 -4.70 18.67 -3.36
C ARG A 140 -4.61 19.19 -1.93
N VAL A 141 -5.65 19.88 -1.47
CA VAL A 141 -5.67 20.42 -0.10
C VAL A 141 -5.65 19.30 0.95
N ALA A 142 -6.46 18.26 0.77
CA ALA A 142 -6.54 17.15 1.71
C ALA A 142 -5.21 16.38 1.83
N ASN A 143 -4.48 16.23 0.72
CA ASN A 143 -3.19 15.52 0.70
C ASN A 143 -1.99 16.45 0.95
N GLY A 144 -2.20 17.75 1.19
CA GLY A 144 -1.10 18.70 1.38
C GLY A 144 -0.14 18.76 0.20
N VAL A 145 -0.72 18.79 -1.03
CA VAL A 145 0.08 18.77 -2.27
C VAL A 145 0.65 20.14 -2.53
N ASP A 146 1.95 20.22 -2.70
CA ASP A 146 2.69 21.39 -3.16
C ASP A 146 3.53 21.01 -4.37
N ASP A 147 3.43 21.78 -5.44
CA ASP A 147 4.12 21.55 -6.72
C ASP A 147 4.07 20.09 -7.24
N GLY A 148 2.91 19.45 -7.11
CA GLY A 148 2.70 18.06 -7.55
C GLY A 148 3.26 16.97 -6.63
N VAL A 149 3.72 17.34 -5.43
CA VAL A 149 4.26 16.42 -4.43
C VAL A 149 3.39 16.42 -3.18
N ILE A 150 3.14 15.24 -2.61
CA ILE A 150 2.51 15.10 -1.28
C ILE A 150 3.58 15.34 -0.23
N THR A 151 3.64 16.56 0.31
CA THR A 151 4.71 16.98 1.23
C THR A 151 4.69 16.20 2.55
N GLY A 152 3.52 15.73 2.99
CA GLY A 152 3.38 14.88 4.17
C GLY A 152 4.11 13.54 4.09
N ASP A 153 4.29 13.02 2.89
CA ASP A 153 4.96 11.73 2.65
C ASP A 153 6.49 11.82 2.70
N GLU A 154 7.10 13.01 2.51
CA GLU A 154 8.56 13.18 2.41
C GLU A 154 9.31 12.66 3.64
N VAL A 155 8.79 12.92 4.83
CA VAL A 155 9.37 12.43 6.08
C VAL A 155 9.26 10.90 6.17
N GLY A 156 8.14 10.33 5.71
CA GLY A 156 7.92 8.89 5.63
C GLY A 156 8.93 8.21 4.69
N TRP A 157 9.10 8.75 3.50
CA TRP A 157 10.08 8.27 2.52
C TRP A 157 11.51 8.37 3.04
N SER A 158 11.88 9.53 3.61
CA SER A 158 13.22 9.73 4.18
C SER A 158 13.54 8.73 5.30
N ARG A 159 12.58 8.45 6.19
CA ARG A 159 12.74 7.43 7.25
C ARG A 159 12.87 6.04 6.67
N THR A 160 12.01 5.68 5.72
CA THR A 160 12.04 4.37 5.04
C THR A 160 13.39 4.13 4.37
N MET A 161 13.92 5.11 3.65
CA MET A 161 15.21 4.98 2.95
C MET A 161 16.40 4.83 3.90
N ARG A 162 16.35 5.42 5.10
CA ARG A 162 17.40 5.22 6.12
C ARG A 162 17.40 3.80 6.67
N GLU A 163 16.22 3.26 6.94
CA GLU A 163 16.08 1.93 7.54
C GLU A 163 16.30 0.80 6.54
N ILE A 164 15.78 0.93 5.31
CA ILE A 164 15.87 -0.15 4.31
C ILE A 164 17.29 -0.54 3.99
N GLY A 165 18.23 0.41 3.97
CA GLY A 165 19.63 0.14 3.67
C GLY A 165 20.31 -0.77 4.70
N GLY A 166 19.95 -0.65 5.97
CA GLY A 166 20.39 -1.55 7.05
C GLY A 166 19.76 -2.94 6.92
N VAL A 167 18.45 -2.98 6.81
CA VAL A 167 17.67 -4.22 6.70
C VAL A 167 18.14 -5.05 5.49
N MET A 168 18.26 -4.45 4.31
CA MET A 168 18.66 -5.16 3.08
C MET A 168 20.06 -5.76 3.12
N ARG A 169 20.95 -5.25 3.98
CA ARG A 169 22.32 -5.81 4.17
C ARG A 169 22.40 -6.88 5.25
N SER A 170 21.34 -7.06 6.03
CA SER A 170 21.31 -8.02 7.13
C SER A 170 21.36 -9.48 6.65
N GLU A 171 21.79 -10.39 7.52
CA GLU A 171 21.69 -11.83 7.28
C GLU A 171 20.21 -12.27 7.26
N ASP A 172 19.33 -11.61 8.01
CA ASP A 172 17.91 -11.91 8.04
C ASP A 172 17.22 -11.60 6.70
N ALA A 173 17.65 -10.55 5.98
CA ALA A 173 17.14 -10.24 4.64
C ALA A 173 17.54 -11.28 3.57
N LYS A 174 18.62 -12.04 3.80
CA LYS A 174 19.03 -13.16 2.97
C LYS A 174 18.30 -14.44 3.37
N GLU A 175 18.17 -14.67 4.67
CA GLU A 175 17.53 -15.86 5.23
C GLU A 175 16.03 -15.94 4.91
N GLY A 176 15.29 -14.84 5.05
CA GLY A 176 13.84 -14.83 4.85
C GLY A 176 13.40 -15.34 3.48
N PRO A 177 13.88 -14.77 2.35
CA PRO A 177 13.58 -15.27 1.02
C PRO A 177 14.06 -16.71 0.77
N ARG A 178 15.23 -17.07 1.31
CA ARG A 178 15.79 -18.42 1.18
C ARG A 178 14.92 -19.45 1.92
N ALA A 179 14.59 -19.22 3.17
CA ALA A 179 13.71 -20.10 3.95
C ALA A 179 12.35 -20.27 3.28
N PHE A 180 11.80 -19.19 2.72
CA PHE A 180 10.55 -19.24 1.96
C PHE A 180 10.65 -20.13 0.71
N ALA A 181 11.72 -19.99 -0.08
CA ALA A 181 11.94 -20.81 -1.27
C ALA A 181 12.14 -22.30 -0.92
N GLU A 182 12.82 -22.57 0.20
CA GLU A 182 13.07 -23.90 0.74
C GLU A 182 11.89 -24.49 1.52
N LYS A 183 10.81 -23.71 1.71
CA LYS A 183 9.58 -24.09 2.48
C LYS A 183 9.90 -24.55 3.90
N ARG A 184 10.82 -23.87 4.57
CA ARG A 184 11.19 -24.10 5.98
C ARG A 184 10.98 -22.83 6.82
N GLU A 185 10.97 -22.99 8.13
CA GLU A 185 11.00 -21.84 9.03
C GLU A 185 12.34 -21.09 8.94
N PRO A 186 12.33 -19.76 8.96
CA PRO A 186 13.54 -18.96 8.98
C PRO A 186 14.22 -19.00 10.35
N VAL A 187 15.54 -18.85 10.36
CA VAL A 187 16.35 -18.72 11.57
C VAL A 187 16.91 -17.31 11.65
N TRP A 188 16.24 -16.45 12.39
CA TRP A 188 16.61 -15.06 12.55
C TRP A 188 17.83 -14.85 13.43
N GLN A 189 18.71 -13.94 13.05
CA GLN A 189 19.99 -13.68 13.75
C GLN A 189 20.09 -12.24 14.29
N ALA A 190 19.23 -11.32 13.80
CA ALA A 190 19.23 -9.90 14.13
C ALA A 190 20.58 -9.19 13.83
N LYS A 191 21.23 -9.54 12.73
CA LYS A 191 22.52 -8.98 12.30
C LYS A 191 22.69 -8.98 10.79
#